data_101a12d897183daa8e45b53aa88082c2
#
_entry.id   101a12d897183daa8e45b53aa88082c2
#
_cell.length_a   1.000
_cell.length_b   1.000
_cell.length_c   1.000
_cell.angle_alpha   90.00
_cell.angle_beta   90.00
_cell.angle_gamma   90.00
#
_symmetry.space_group_name_H-M   'P 1'
#
loop_
_entity.id
_entity.type
_entity.pdbx_description
1 polymer ?
#
loop_
_entity_poly.entity_id
_entity_poly.type
_entity_poly.pdbx_seq_one_letter_code
_entity_poly.pdbx_strand_id
1 'polypeptide(L)'
;MIAPLEQASPRLERDRALDDDRVMDFRTWCEVNDFSPATGRRLRKAGKGPAFTQLSARRIGVTVRNNRVWQEARVKREGDAAA
;
A
#
# COMPACT_ATOMS: atom_id res chain seq x y z
N MET A 1 21.23 5.21 -29.55
CA MET A 1 20.68 5.09 -29.36
C MET A 1 20.15 5.28 -28.30
N ILE A 2 19.54 5.64 -28.07
CA ILE A 2 19.24 5.79 -27.22
C ILE A 2 18.22 5.78 -26.56
N ALA A 3 17.49 6.02 -26.50
CA ALA A 3 16.38 5.88 -25.83
C ALA A 3 16.13 4.57 -25.28
N PRO A 4 17.04 4.00 -24.83
CA PRO A 4 16.89 2.70 -24.21
C PRO A 4 15.97 2.73 -23.03
N LEU A 5 15.86 3.87 -22.39
CA LEU A 5 15.00 3.95 -21.23
C LEU A 5 13.55 3.72 -21.61
N GLU A 6 13.15 4.40 -22.64
CA GLU A 6 11.78 4.20 -23.06
C GLU A 6 11.56 2.84 -23.60
N GLN A 7 12.55 2.32 -24.27
CA GLN A 7 12.40 1.00 -24.83
C GLN A 7 12.36 -0.06 -23.79
N ALA A 8 13.00 0.20 -22.68
CA ALA A 8 12.93 -0.73 -21.58
C ALA A 8 11.63 -0.59 -20.81
N SER A 9 10.83 0.40 -21.13
CA SER A 9 9.62 0.67 -20.38
C SER A 9 8.68 -0.50 -20.23
N PRO A 10 8.43 -1.33 -21.24
CA PRO A 10 7.54 -2.45 -21.02
C PRO A 10 8.00 -3.37 -19.91
N ARG A 11 9.30 -3.57 -19.81
CA ARG A 11 9.84 -4.39 -18.76
C ARG A 11 9.72 -3.71 -17.40
N LEU A 12 10.05 -2.41 -17.36
CA LEU A 12 9.94 -1.66 -16.13
C LEU A 12 8.51 -1.56 -15.67
N GLU A 13 7.60 -1.37 -16.60
CA GLU A 13 6.18 -1.30 -16.26
C GLU A 13 5.69 -2.62 -15.73
N ARG A 14 6.15 -3.73 -16.30
CA ARG A 14 5.78 -5.02 -15.81
C ARG A 14 6.30 -5.26 -14.41
N ASP A 15 7.55 -4.85 -14.16
CA ASP A 15 8.14 -4.97 -12.84
C ASP A 15 7.38 -4.14 -11.83
N ARG A 16 6.98 -2.94 -12.19
CA ARG A 16 6.19 -2.09 -11.32
C ARG A 16 4.84 -2.70 -11.02
N ALA A 17 4.21 -3.27 -12.04
CA ALA A 17 2.92 -3.91 -11.84
C ALA A 17 3.04 -5.08 -10.88
N LEU A 18 4.11 -5.85 -10.98
CA LEU A 18 4.35 -6.95 -10.06
C LEU A 18 4.56 -6.43 -8.66
N ASP A 19 5.32 -5.33 -8.54
CA ASP A 19 5.53 -4.72 -7.21
C ASP A 19 4.22 -4.20 -6.63
N ASP A 20 3.40 -3.57 -7.46
CA ASP A 20 2.12 -3.04 -7.01
C ASP A 20 1.17 -4.14 -6.57
N ASP A 21 1.25 -5.28 -7.21
CA ASP A 21 0.39 -6.42 -6.89
C ASP A 21 0.96 -7.29 -5.79
N ARG A 22 2.17 -6.97 -5.33
CA ARG A 22 2.78 -7.70 -4.25
C ARG A 22 1.94 -7.55 -3.00
N VAL A 23 1.75 -8.65 -2.29
CA VAL A 23 0.95 -8.64 -1.08
C VAL A 23 1.86 -8.62 0.13
N MET A 24 1.63 -7.66 1.01
CA MET A 24 2.31 -7.61 2.30
C MET A 24 1.39 -8.25 3.33
N ASP A 25 1.96 -9.06 4.22
CA ASP A 25 1.13 -9.59 5.30
C ASP A 25 0.83 -8.45 6.29
N PHE A 26 -0.06 -8.73 7.22
CA PHE A 26 -0.54 -7.69 8.14
C PHE A 26 0.59 -7.07 8.93
N ARG A 27 1.50 -7.88 9.42
CA ARG A 27 2.62 -7.37 10.22
C ARG A 27 3.52 -6.47 9.37
N THR A 28 3.84 -6.91 8.16
CA THR A 28 4.67 -6.12 7.27
C THR A 28 4.00 -4.80 6.95
N TRP A 29 2.69 -4.82 6.70
CA TRP A 29 1.95 -3.59 6.45
C TRP A 29 2.09 -2.62 7.62
N CYS A 30 1.99 -3.12 8.85
CA CYS A 30 2.18 -2.27 10.02
C CYS A 30 3.59 -1.70 10.07
N GLU A 31 4.59 -2.53 9.81
CA GLU A 31 5.98 -2.10 9.84
C GLU A 31 6.27 -1.04 8.79
N VAL A 32 5.76 -1.23 7.60
CA VAL A 32 5.96 -0.28 6.51
C VAL A 32 5.37 1.08 6.87
N ASN A 33 4.29 1.10 7.60
CA ASN A 33 3.63 2.34 7.99
C ASN A 33 4.04 2.81 9.40
N ASP A 34 4.99 2.12 10.01
CA ASP A 34 5.64 2.55 11.24
C ASP A 34 4.67 2.63 12.41
N PHE A 35 3.80 1.64 12.55
CA PHE A 35 2.97 1.56 13.74
C PHE A 35 2.88 0.10 14.19
N SER A 36 2.39 -0.07 15.42
CA SER A 36 2.32 -1.39 16.02
C SER A 36 1.18 -2.20 15.44
N PRO A 37 1.24 -3.53 15.54
CA PRO A 37 0.12 -4.36 15.13
C PRO A 37 -1.18 -4.01 15.86
N ALA A 38 -1.08 -3.57 17.11
CA ALA A 38 -2.26 -3.17 17.86
C ALA A 38 -2.95 -1.97 17.20
N THR A 39 -2.14 -0.99 16.76
CA THR A 39 -2.67 0.17 16.04
C THR A 39 -3.28 -0.27 14.72
N GLY A 40 -2.60 -1.17 14.02
CA GLY A 40 -3.11 -1.69 12.76
C GLY A 40 -4.46 -2.39 12.92
N ARG A 41 -4.59 -3.20 13.96
CA ARG A 41 -5.87 -3.88 14.24
C ARG A 41 -6.98 -2.88 14.55
N ARG A 42 -6.62 -1.83 15.27
CA ARG A 42 -7.58 -0.79 15.61
C ARG A 42 -8.07 -0.06 14.36
N LEU A 43 -7.15 0.27 13.47
CA LEU A 43 -7.52 0.90 12.21
C LEU A 43 -8.43 0.01 11.38
N ARG A 44 -8.07 -1.27 11.29
CA ARG A 44 -8.87 -2.21 10.53
C ARG A 44 -10.27 -2.35 11.11
N LYS A 45 -10.35 -2.48 12.43
CA LYS A 45 -11.63 -2.64 13.09
C LYS A 45 -12.52 -1.43 12.91
N ALA A 46 -11.90 -0.24 12.88
CA ALA A 46 -12.64 0.99 12.71
C ALA A 46 -13.01 1.27 11.25
N GLY A 47 -12.57 0.42 10.33
CA GLY A 47 -12.82 0.64 8.91
C GLY A 47 -12.01 1.78 8.35
N LYS A 48 -10.89 2.11 8.97
CA LYS A 48 -10.05 3.23 8.55
C LYS A 48 -8.73 2.79 7.92
N GLY A 49 -8.56 1.51 7.67
CA GLY A 49 -7.38 1.00 7.01
C GLY A 49 -7.59 0.91 5.51
N PRO A 50 -6.59 0.37 4.81
CA PRO A 50 -6.70 0.16 3.37
C PRO A 50 -7.64 -1.00 3.06
N ALA A 51 -7.85 -1.26 1.78
CA ALA A 51 -8.55 -2.45 1.36
C ALA A 51 -7.66 -3.66 1.64
N PHE A 52 -8.15 -4.58 2.45
CA PHE A 52 -7.40 -5.79 2.81
C PHE A 52 -7.79 -6.94 1.90
N THR A 53 -6.81 -7.79 1.61
CA THR A 53 -7.02 -8.99 0.82
C THR A 53 -7.05 -10.19 1.75
N GLN A 54 -8.09 -11.01 1.62
CA GLN A 54 -8.18 -12.23 2.40
C GLN A 54 -7.29 -13.28 1.75
N LEU A 55 -6.24 -13.69 2.44
CA LEU A 55 -5.28 -14.65 1.91
C LEU A 55 -5.65 -16.08 2.26
N SER A 56 -6.25 -16.27 3.41
CA SER A 56 -6.71 -17.58 3.85
C SER A 56 -7.73 -17.34 4.95
N ALA A 57 -8.22 -18.42 5.53
CA ALA A 57 -9.27 -18.30 6.57
C ALA A 57 -8.85 -17.40 7.72
N ARG A 58 -7.54 -17.33 8.00
CA ARG A 58 -7.04 -16.57 9.16
C ARG A 58 -6.00 -15.53 8.80
N ARG A 59 -5.74 -15.32 7.52
CA ARG A 59 -4.68 -14.41 7.11
C ARG A 59 -5.21 -13.37 6.17
N ILE A 60 -4.83 -12.14 6.43
CA ILE A 60 -5.12 -11.04 5.54
C ILE A 60 -3.82 -10.38 5.13
N GLY A 61 -3.88 -9.66 4.04
CA GLY A 61 -2.75 -8.90 3.57
C GLY A 61 -3.20 -7.63 2.89
N VAL A 62 -2.25 -6.84 2.47
CA VAL A 62 -2.51 -5.58 1.77
C VAL A 62 -1.57 -5.53 0.57
N THR A 63 -2.10 -5.26 -0.59
CA THR A 63 -1.22 -5.07 -1.74
C THR A 63 -0.49 -3.74 -1.59
N VAL A 64 0.68 -3.66 -2.20
CA VAL A 64 1.44 -2.43 -2.22
C VAL A 64 0.60 -1.31 -2.81
N ARG A 65 -0.16 -1.62 -3.86
CA ARG A 65 -1.05 -0.65 -4.50
C ARG A 65 -2.10 -0.12 -3.52
N ASN A 66 -2.78 -1.01 -2.83
CA ASN A 66 -3.84 -0.59 -1.91
C ASN A 66 -3.28 0.20 -0.73
N ASN A 67 -2.09 -0.18 -0.27
CA ASN A 67 -1.42 0.58 0.77
C ASN A 67 -1.12 2.00 0.30
N ARG A 68 -0.63 2.14 -0.92
CA ARG A 68 -0.31 3.45 -1.45
C ARG A 68 -1.56 4.32 -1.60
N VAL A 69 -2.63 3.75 -2.12
CA VAL A 69 -3.89 4.48 -2.27
C VAL A 69 -4.38 4.95 -0.91
N TRP A 70 -4.30 4.09 0.08
CA TRP A 70 -4.71 4.43 1.44
C TRP A 70 -3.85 5.54 2.01
N GLN A 71 -2.53 5.44 1.83
CA GLN A 71 -1.62 6.48 2.32
C GLN A 71 -1.93 7.82 1.69
N GLU A 72 -2.15 7.84 0.38
CA GLU A 72 -2.44 9.07 -0.34
C GLU A 72 -3.73 9.71 0.15
N ALA A 73 -4.72 8.89 0.43
CA ALA A 73 -6.00 9.40 0.91
C ALA A 73 -5.88 10.01 2.31
N ARG A 74 -4.82 9.67 3.04
CA ARG A 74 -4.64 10.16 4.40
C ARG A 74 -3.67 11.33 4.50
N VAL A 75 -3.11 11.74 3.38
CA VAL A 75 -2.20 12.88 3.39
C VAL A 75 -3.00 14.14 3.74
N LYS A 76 -2.52 14.87 4.73
CA LYS A 76 -3.11 16.15 5.11
C LYS A 76 -2.13 17.25 4.78
N ARG A 77 -2.59 18.25 4.08
CA ARG A 77 -1.77 19.39 3.76
C ARG A 77 -2.07 20.50 4.74
N GLU A 78 -1.07 21.34 4.96
CA GLU A 78 -1.31 22.54 5.72
C GLU A 78 -2.43 23.29 5.06
N GLY A 79 -3.33 23.81 5.81
CA GLY A 79 -4.45 24.48 5.21
C GLY A 79 -5.67 23.58 5.13
N ASP A 80 -5.50 22.35 4.77
CA ASP A 80 -6.61 21.41 4.79
C ASP A 80 -7.05 21.16 6.21
N ALA A 81 -6.11 21.19 7.11
CA ALA A 81 -6.39 20.92 8.50
C ALA A 81 -7.25 22.00 9.14
N ALA A 82 -7.31 23.14 8.51
CA ALA A 82 -8.10 24.24 9.04
C ALA A 82 -9.58 24.12 8.69
N ALA A 83 -9.90 23.24 7.79
CA ALA A 83 -11.26 23.12 7.33
C ALA A 83 -12.17 22.36 8.30
#